data_eebfd2afe57263c991c4703830894535
#
_entry.id   eebfd2afe57263c991c4703830894535
#
_cell.length_a   1.000
_cell.length_b   1.000
_cell.length_c   1.000
_cell.angle_alpha   90.00
_cell.angle_beta   90.00
_cell.angle_gamma   90.00
#
_symmetry.space_group_name_H-M   'P 1'
#
loop_
_entity.id
_entity.type
_entity.pdbx_description
1 polymer ?
#
loop_
_entity_poly.entity_id
_entity_poly.type
_entity_poly.pdbx_seq_one_letter_code
_entity_poly.pdbx_strand_id
1 'polypeptide(L)'
;MAVVTVEEALQLWEKALDTQVYKVEMIDVKSAKGYVLAEDIVAPTDVPAFSKSAMDGYAIAFSSDCNEYIVDGVIGAGVVWEQPVALGHAVRIMTGAPIPDTCDTVIMQEQVVGSGEPGITITIQGKYKCGDHIIPQGEECSAGTIVIPRGTEVTSTVQTVLTGLGLTEIAVNAMPRVLVLTSGHEVIEPGESLTAGKIYNSNRAMICGLLEDLGFHKITHYHVSDAPEELDSEINHVLQLSEDADIIISSGGVSVGLFDTMPLIYEKLGAKSIYERIQMRPGAASYGAVTPKGQIIFGLSGNPGAAFNGWHLIVAPTLKRYKGLKNWTTPVVACVMDSEIFKRNAFDRYVQ
;
A
#
# COMPACT_ATOMS: atom_id res chain seq x y z
N MET A 1 27.95 -0.70 23.98
CA MET A 1 27.12 -0.11 22.90
C MET A 1 27.12 -1.10 21.73
N ALA A 2 25.96 -1.64 21.36
CA ALA A 2 25.85 -2.55 20.23
C ALA A 2 25.92 -1.74 18.92
N VAL A 3 26.98 -1.98 18.14
CA VAL A 3 27.19 -1.40 16.80
C VAL A 3 26.87 -2.48 15.79
N VAL A 4 25.89 -2.26 14.92
CA VAL A 4 25.37 -3.25 13.97
C VAL A 4 25.44 -2.75 12.54
N THR A 5 25.41 -3.65 11.56
CA THR A 5 25.19 -3.29 10.14
C THR A 5 23.71 -2.94 9.91
N VAL A 6 23.40 -2.38 8.73
CA VAL A 6 21.99 -2.12 8.32
C VAL A 6 21.20 -3.43 8.27
N GLU A 7 21.80 -4.49 7.74
CA GLU A 7 21.15 -5.80 7.64
C GLU A 7 20.89 -6.41 9.01
N GLU A 8 21.87 -6.40 9.91
CA GLU A 8 21.70 -6.87 11.29
C GLU A 8 20.61 -6.06 12.04
N ALA A 9 20.54 -4.74 11.84
CA ALA A 9 19.51 -3.91 12.45
C ALA A 9 18.11 -4.30 11.96
N LEU A 10 17.93 -4.58 10.66
CA LEU A 10 16.65 -5.04 10.12
C LEU A 10 16.26 -6.42 10.65
N GLN A 11 17.22 -7.36 10.78
CA GLN A 11 16.98 -8.68 11.38
C GLN A 11 16.58 -8.58 12.87
N LEU A 12 17.20 -7.67 13.60
CA LEU A 12 16.85 -7.43 15.00
C LEU A 12 15.43 -6.85 15.12
N TRP A 13 15.04 -5.92 14.23
CA TRP A 13 13.69 -5.40 14.17
C TRP A 13 12.67 -6.48 13.78
N GLU A 14 12.98 -7.31 12.80
CA GLU A 14 12.13 -8.44 12.42
C GLU A 14 11.83 -9.32 13.63
N LYS A 15 12.88 -9.71 14.36
CA LYS A 15 12.74 -10.52 15.58
C LYS A 15 11.95 -9.80 16.68
N ALA A 16 12.15 -8.50 16.86
CA ALA A 16 11.43 -7.72 17.86
C ALA A 16 9.93 -7.61 17.55
N LEU A 17 9.56 -7.65 16.27
CA LEU A 17 8.18 -7.55 15.79
C LEU A 17 7.49 -8.90 15.51
N ASP A 18 8.18 -10.04 15.71
CA ASP A 18 7.61 -11.38 15.45
C ASP A 18 6.39 -11.69 16.32
N THR A 19 6.33 -11.15 17.53
CA THR A 19 5.22 -11.35 18.46
C THR A 19 4.17 -10.24 18.41
N GLN A 20 4.28 -9.32 17.46
CA GLN A 20 3.34 -8.21 17.36
C GLN A 20 1.94 -8.69 17.00
N VAL A 21 0.97 -8.29 17.81
CA VAL A 21 -0.46 -8.53 17.56
C VAL A 21 -1.05 -7.25 16.96
N TYR A 22 -1.63 -7.39 15.77
CA TYR A 22 -2.30 -6.27 15.11
C TYR A 22 -3.70 -6.07 15.67
N LYS A 23 -4.03 -4.83 16.02
CA LYS A 23 -5.42 -4.44 16.22
C LYS A 23 -6.09 -4.40 14.85
N VAL A 24 -7.28 -4.97 14.73
CA VAL A 24 -8.06 -4.97 13.48
C VAL A 24 -9.20 -3.96 13.62
N GLU A 25 -9.41 -3.19 12.55
CA GLU A 25 -10.55 -2.29 12.43
C GLU A 25 -11.25 -2.48 11.09
N MET A 26 -12.58 -2.29 11.08
CA MET A 26 -13.36 -2.25 9.83
C MET A 26 -13.33 -0.83 9.29
N ILE A 27 -13.06 -0.69 8.00
CA ILE A 27 -12.97 0.62 7.35
C ILE A 27 -13.67 0.62 5.99
N ASP A 28 -14.29 1.73 5.62
CA ASP A 28 -14.85 1.93 4.28
C ASP A 28 -13.72 1.83 3.22
N VAL A 29 -13.99 1.05 2.16
CA VAL A 29 -13.04 0.84 1.05
C VAL A 29 -12.53 2.14 0.46
N LYS A 30 -13.36 3.20 0.39
CA LYS A 30 -12.98 4.52 -0.15
C LYS A 30 -11.91 5.21 0.69
N SER A 31 -11.86 4.92 1.99
CA SER A 31 -10.91 5.51 2.94
C SER A 31 -9.73 4.59 3.26
N ALA A 32 -9.66 3.39 2.66
CA ALA A 32 -8.72 2.34 3.03
C ALA A 32 -7.32 2.48 2.43
N LYS A 33 -7.08 3.45 1.53
CA LYS A 33 -5.77 3.63 0.89
C LYS A 33 -4.66 3.81 1.91
N GLY A 34 -3.57 3.04 1.75
CA GLY A 34 -2.42 3.04 2.64
C GLY A 34 -2.55 2.13 3.86
N TYR A 35 -3.73 1.57 4.13
CA TYR A 35 -3.89 0.52 5.13
C TYR A 35 -3.42 -0.83 4.61
N VAL A 36 -3.30 -1.82 5.51
CA VAL A 36 -2.90 -3.19 5.17
C VAL A 36 -4.03 -4.13 5.53
N LEU A 37 -4.40 -5.02 4.61
CA LEU A 37 -5.46 -6.01 4.82
C LEU A 37 -5.13 -6.93 6.01
N ALA A 38 -6.07 -7.05 6.94
CA ALA A 38 -5.97 -7.93 8.10
C ALA A 38 -6.39 -9.38 7.79
N GLU A 39 -7.19 -9.58 6.75
CA GLU A 39 -7.69 -10.88 6.30
C GLU A 39 -7.61 -11.02 4.77
N ASP A 40 -7.74 -12.25 4.29
CA ASP A 40 -7.81 -12.54 2.87
C ASP A 40 -9.12 -12.03 2.29
N ILE A 41 -9.07 -11.38 1.14
CA ILE A 41 -10.26 -10.97 0.39
C ILE A 41 -10.69 -12.13 -0.49
N VAL A 42 -11.86 -12.66 -0.21
CA VAL A 42 -12.48 -13.76 -0.94
C VAL A 42 -13.53 -13.20 -1.89
N ALA A 43 -13.55 -13.66 -3.14
CA ALA A 43 -14.55 -13.27 -4.12
C ALA A 43 -15.96 -13.67 -3.62
N PRO A 44 -16.91 -12.74 -3.41
CA PRO A 44 -18.26 -13.07 -2.95
C PRO A 44 -19.11 -13.70 -4.04
N THR A 45 -18.77 -13.44 -5.29
CA THR A 45 -19.43 -13.95 -6.51
C THR A 45 -18.41 -14.26 -7.58
N ASP A 46 -18.81 -14.98 -8.62
CA ASP A 46 -17.98 -15.14 -9.82
C ASP A 46 -17.67 -13.80 -10.48
N VAL A 47 -16.51 -13.67 -11.12
CA VAL A 47 -16.13 -12.51 -11.94
C VAL A 47 -15.75 -12.98 -13.34
N PRO A 48 -16.49 -12.59 -14.38
CA PRO A 48 -17.79 -11.89 -14.32
C PRO A 48 -18.90 -12.75 -13.69
N ALA A 49 -19.96 -12.09 -13.19
CA ALA A 49 -21.05 -12.75 -12.49
C ALA A 49 -22.00 -13.54 -13.43
N PHE A 50 -21.86 -13.38 -14.73
CA PHE A 50 -22.60 -14.07 -15.78
C PHE A 50 -21.78 -14.14 -17.05
N SER A 51 -22.09 -15.10 -17.93
CA SER A 51 -21.48 -15.15 -19.26
C SER A 51 -21.90 -13.95 -20.09
N LYS A 52 -20.94 -13.25 -20.70
CA LYS A 52 -21.17 -11.99 -21.42
C LYS A 52 -20.54 -11.99 -22.80
N SER A 53 -21.08 -11.17 -23.70
CA SER A 53 -20.49 -10.99 -25.02
C SER A 53 -19.14 -10.25 -24.95
N ALA A 54 -18.14 -10.80 -25.64
CA ALA A 54 -16.85 -10.15 -25.82
C ALA A 54 -16.85 -9.08 -26.92
N MET A 55 -17.84 -9.13 -27.82
CA MET A 55 -17.91 -8.29 -29.02
C MET A 55 -19.34 -7.77 -29.25
N ASP A 56 -19.46 -6.73 -30.03
CA ASP A 56 -20.73 -6.33 -30.62
C ASP A 56 -21.06 -7.28 -31.77
N GLY A 57 -22.27 -7.86 -31.75
CA GLY A 57 -22.60 -8.91 -32.73
C GLY A 57 -23.99 -9.48 -32.55
N TYR A 58 -24.08 -10.78 -32.76
CA TYR A 58 -25.34 -11.53 -32.73
C TYR A 58 -25.15 -12.83 -31.94
N ALA A 59 -25.90 -12.96 -30.86
CA ALA A 59 -25.94 -14.17 -30.06
C ALA A 59 -26.86 -15.20 -30.73
N ILE A 60 -26.38 -16.43 -30.91
CA ILE A 60 -27.06 -17.54 -31.57
C ILE A 60 -26.87 -18.84 -30.80
N ALA A 61 -27.80 -19.80 -31.01
CA ALA A 61 -27.54 -21.21 -30.80
C ALA A 61 -26.77 -21.72 -32.04
N PHE A 62 -25.50 -22.10 -31.88
CA PHE A 62 -24.62 -22.47 -32.99
C PHE A 62 -25.08 -23.73 -33.70
N SER A 63 -25.10 -23.70 -35.03
CA SER A 63 -25.28 -24.87 -35.86
C SER A 63 -24.37 -24.77 -37.10
N SER A 64 -23.60 -25.83 -37.37
CA SER A 64 -22.70 -25.89 -38.53
C SER A 64 -23.46 -25.83 -39.87
N ASP A 65 -24.75 -26.16 -39.88
CA ASP A 65 -25.59 -26.27 -41.06
C ASP A 65 -26.45 -25.02 -41.31
N CYS A 66 -26.33 -24.00 -40.44
CA CYS A 66 -27.10 -22.77 -40.52
C CYS A 66 -26.16 -21.58 -40.66
N ASN A 67 -26.36 -20.77 -41.71
CA ASN A 67 -25.65 -19.52 -41.92
C ASN A 67 -26.59 -18.29 -42.06
N GLU A 68 -27.91 -18.52 -41.98
CA GLU A 68 -28.91 -17.46 -42.02
C GLU A 68 -29.75 -17.49 -40.74
N TYR A 69 -29.94 -16.33 -40.12
CA TYR A 69 -30.62 -16.18 -38.85
C TYR A 69 -31.60 -15.01 -38.92
N ILE A 70 -32.76 -15.14 -38.32
CA ILE A 70 -33.76 -14.06 -38.16
C ILE A 70 -33.45 -13.30 -36.85
N VAL A 71 -33.31 -12.01 -36.89
CA VAL A 71 -33.03 -11.18 -35.72
C VAL A 71 -34.31 -10.97 -34.90
N ASP A 72 -34.35 -11.46 -33.66
CA ASP A 72 -35.52 -11.34 -32.81
C ASP A 72 -35.57 -9.98 -32.06
N GLY A 73 -34.42 -9.40 -31.80
CA GLY A 73 -34.31 -8.14 -31.06
C GLY A 73 -32.89 -7.70 -30.77
N VAL A 74 -32.73 -6.78 -29.84
CA VAL A 74 -31.44 -6.17 -29.47
C VAL A 74 -31.26 -6.17 -27.96
N ILE A 75 -30.07 -6.59 -27.48
CA ILE A 75 -29.70 -6.59 -26.08
C ILE A 75 -28.55 -5.61 -25.87
N GLY A 76 -28.71 -4.64 -25.00
CA GLY A 76 -27.66 -3.76 -24.51
C GLY A 76 -27.05 -4.26 -23.21
N ALA A 77 -25.92 -3.69 -22.81
CA ALA A 77 -25.35 -3.94 -21.50
C ALA A 77 -26.34 -3.60 -20.38
N GLY A 78 -26.44 -4.48 -19.39
CA GLY A 78 -27.40 -4.34 -18.27
C GLY A 78 -28.83 -4.77 -18.57
N VAL A 79 -29.11 -5.32 -19.76
CA VAL A 79 -30.40 -5.87 -20.14
C VAL A 79 -30.30 -7.38 -20.26
N VAL A 80 -31.24 -8.10 -19.64
CA VAL A 80 -31.33 -9.57 -19.75
C VAL A 80 -32.38 -9.91 -20.77
N TRP A 81 -32.07 -10.86 -21.66
CA TRP A 81 -33.02 -11.42 -22.64
C TRP A 81 -33.72 -12.63 -22.02
N GLU A 82 -35.03 -12.50 -21.74
CA GLU A 82 -35.80 -13.53 -21.02
C GLU A 82 -36.40 -14.60 -21.92
N GLN A 83 -36.49 -14.32 -23.22
CA GLN A 83 -37.12 -15.27 -24.18
C GLN A 83 -36.08 -16.26 -24.70
N PRO A 84 -36.46 -17.52 -24.92
CA PRO A 84 -35.58 -18.46 -25.61
C PRO A 84 -35.33 -18.02 -27.06
N VAL A 85 -34.07 -18.03 -27.48
CA VAL A 85 -33.71 -17.82 -28.89
C VAL A 85 -33.77 -19.16 -29.61
N ALA A 86 -34.63 -19.26 -30.62
CA ALA A 86 -34.83 -20.51 -31.36
C ALA A 86 -33.66 -20.78 -32.31
N LEU A 87 -33.48 -22.05 -32.73
CA LEU A 87 -32.53 -22.39 -33.79
C LEU A 87 -32.86 -21.65 -35.08
N GLY A 88 -31.88 -21.06 -35.75
CA GLY A 88 -32.11 -20.20 -36.92
C GLY A 88 -32.52 -18.77 -36.57
N HIS A 89 -32.55 -18.43 -35.28
CA HIS A 89 -32.79 -17.08 -34.77
C HIS A 89 -31.54 -16.50 -34.08
N ALA A 90 -31.46 -15.19 -34.02
CA ALA A 90 -30.36 -14.45 -33.39
C ALA A 90 -30.91 -13.27 -32.61
N VAL A 91 -30.18 -12.86 -31.58
CA VAL A 91 -30.41 -11.58 -30.92
C VAL A 91 -29.19 -10.70 -31.10
N ARG A 92 -29.37 -9.50 -31.59
CA ARG A 92 -28.27 -8.53 -31.68
C ARG A 92 -27.82 -8.16 -30.27
N ILE A 93 -26.53 -8.30 -30.01
CA ILE A 93 -25.95 -8.16 -28.66
C ILE A 93 -24.77 -7.20 -28.67
N MET A 94 -24.71 -6.36 -27.63
CA MET A 94 -23.59 -5.43 -27.42
C MET A 94 -22.55 -6.04 -26.47
N THR A 95 -21.30 -5.63 -26.61
CA THR A 95 -20.20 -6.02 -25.72
C THR A 95 -20.57 -5.85 -24.25
N GLY A 96 -20.30 -6.85 -23.44
CA GLY A 96 -20.63 -6.87 -22.00
C GLY A 96 -22.09 -7.22 -21.66
N ALA A 97 -22.98 -7.39 -22.64
CA ALA A 97 -24.34 -7.83 -22.40
C ALA A 97 -24.39 -9.34 -22.05
N PRO A 98 -25.32 -9.77 -21.17
CA PRO A 98 -25.50 -11.17 -20.82
C PRO A 98 -25.86 -12.01 -22.05
N ILE A 99 -25.26 -13.18 -22.17
CA ILE A 99 -25.61 -14.16 -23.21
C ILE A 99 -26.96 -14.78 -22.83
N PRO A 100 -27.96 -14.82 -23.76
CA PRO A 100 -29.19 -15.58 -23.56
C PRO A 100 -28.92 -17.06 -23.27
N ASP A 101 -29.65 -17.67 -22.34
CA ASP A 101 -29.43 -19.07 -21.89
C ASP A 101 -29.40 -20.10 -23.02
N THR A 102 -30.12 -19.84 -24.13
CA THR A 102 -30.19 -20.70 -25.28
C THR A 102 -29.14 -20.42 -26.35
N CYS A 103 -28.29 -19.41 -26.15
CA CYS A 103 -27.21 -19.03 -27.05
C CYS A 103 -25.87 -19.50 -26.49
N ASP A 104 -25.00 -19.97 -27.40
CA ASP A 104 -23.67 -20.48 -27.06
C ASP A 104 -22.55 -19.87 -27.91
N THR A 105 -22.87 -18.92 -28.78
CA THR A 105 -21.90 -18.29 -29.70
C THR A 105 -22.31 -16.86 -30.02
N VAL A 106 -21.33 -15.98 -30.15
CA VAL A 106 -21.54 -14.62 -30.65
C VAL A 106 -20.80 -14.44 -31.98
N ILE A 107 -21.53 -13.98 -33.00
CA ILE A 107 -20.98 -13.63 -34.30
C ILE A 107 -20.72 -12.15 -34.33
N MET A 108 -19.49 -11.70 -34.67
CA MET A 108 -19.17 -10.28 -34.76
C MET A 108 -20.02 -9.60 -35.85
N GLN A 109 -20.49 -8.39 -35.58
CA GLN A 109 -21.33 -7.61 -36.48
C GLN A 109 -20.63 -7.36 -37.84
N GLU A 110 -19.30 -7.26 -37.89
CA GLU A 110 -18.49 -7.06 -39.10
C GLU A 110 -18.51 -8.28 -40.04
N GLN A 111 -18.91 -9.42 -39.52
CA GLN A 111 -18.99 -10.68 -40.31
C GLN A 111 -20.42 -11.11 -40.61
N VAL A 112 -21.31 -10.15 -40.62
CA VAL A 112 -22.72 -10.36 -40.91
C VAL A 112 -23.16 -9.44 -42.03
N VAL A 113 -23.95 -9.98 -42.96
CA VAL A 113 -24.64 -9.22 -44.00
C VAL A 113 -26.10 -9.13 -43.67
N GLY A 114 -26.66 -7.93 -43.70
CA GLY A 114 -28.06 -7.64 -43.37
C GLY A 114 -28.13 -6.37 -42.48
N SER A 115 -29.35 -5.77 -42.37
CA SER A 115 -29.50 -4.54 -41.57
C SER A 115 -29.45 -4.79 -40.05
N GLY A 116 -29.65 -6.03 -39.61
CA GLY A 116 -29.69 -6.41 -38.20
C GLY A 116 -30.89 -5.84 -37.44
N GLU A 117 -31.91 -5.35 -38.11
CA GLU A 117 -33.17 -4.91 -37.51
C GLU A 117 -34.04 -6.13 -37.15
N PRO A 118 -34.86 -6.03 -36.09
CA PRO A 118 -35.77 -7.10 -35.71
C PRO A 118 -36.69 -7.53 -36.88
N GLY A 119 -36.83 -8.85 -37.09
CA GLY A 119 -37.58 -9.44 -38.16
C GLY A 119 -36.82 -9.57 -39.49
N ILE A 120 -35.60 -9.10 -39.60
CA ILE A 120 -34.77 -9.18 -40.81
C ILE A 120 -33.81 -10.36 -40.66
N THR A 121 -33.67 -11.10 -41.82
CA THR A 121 -32.68 -12.18 -41.92
C THR A 121 -31.29 -11.62 -42.12
N ILE A 122 -30.35 -12.13 -41.37
CA ILE A 122 -28.90 -11.86 -41.49
C ILE A 122 -28.21 -13.13 -42.03
N THR A 123 -27.13 -12.94 -42.78
CA THR A 123 -26.28 -14.02 -43.29
C THR A 123 -24.88 -13.91 -42.71
N ILE A 124 -24.39 -14.98 -42.10
CA ILE A 124 -23.06 -15.03 -41.48
C ILE A 124 -22.00 -15.28 -42.57
N GLN A 125 -20.93 -14.49 -42.52
CA GLN A 125 -19.76 -14.65 -43.35
C GLN A 125 -18.58 -15.12 -42.45
N GLY A 126 -18.03 -16.30 -42.75
CA GLY A 126 -16.90 -16.84 -41.99
C GLY A 126 -17.15 -18.20 -41.37
N LYS A 127 -16.19 -18.63 -40.56
CA LYS A 127 -16.29 -19.91 -39.84
C LYS A 127 -16.27 -19.61 -38.34
N TYR A 128 -17.23 -20.15 -37.65
CA TYR A 128 -17.41 -20.04 -36.21
C TYR A 128 -17.51 -21.41 -35.57
N LYS A 129 -17.31 -21.47 -34.30
CA LYS A 129 -17.50 -22.66 -33.47
C LYS A 129 -18.27 -22.27 -32.20
N CYS A 130 -18.89 -23.25 -31.58
CA CYS A 130 -19.51 -23.10 -30.28
C CYS A 130 -18.53 -22.50 -29.26
N GLY A 131 -18.94 -21.47 -28.51
CA GLY A 131 -18.16 -20.75 -27.53
C GLY A 131 -17.42 -19.50 -28.05
N ASP A 132 -17.42 -19.25 -29.40
CA ASP A 132 -16.70 -18.09 -29.93
C ASP A 132 -17.31 -16.78 -29.39
N HIS A 133 -16.41 -15.85 -28.99
CA HIS A 133 -16.69 -14.50 -28.52
C HIS A 133 -17.60 -14.42 -27.28
N ILE A 134 -17.61 -15.45 -26.46
CA ILE A 134 -18.24 -15.46 -25.14
C ILE A 134 -17.14 -15.41 -24.06
N ILE A 135 -17.27 -14.50 -23.12
CA ILE A 135 -16.53 -14.49 -21.86
C ILE A 135 -17.38 -15.25 -20.85
N PRO A 136 -16.98 -16.45 -20.42
CA PRO A 136 -17.78 -17.26 -19.51
C PRO A 136 -17.86 -16.64 -18.12
N GLN A 137 -18.92 -16.96 -17.39
CA GLN A 137 -19.04 -16.65 -15.97
C GLN A 137 -17.85 -17.22 -15.20
N GLY A 138 -17.25 -16.43 -14.33
CA GLY A 138 -16.16 -16.84 -13.48
C GLY A 138 -14.79 -16.98 -14.16
N GLU A 139 -14.66 -16.53 -15.43
CA GLU A 139 -13.39 -16.62 -16.17
C GLU A 139 -12.21 -15.95 -15.46
N GLU A 140 -12.44 -14.79 -14.85
CA GLU A 140 -11.41 -14.06 -14.10
C GLU A 140 -11.17 -14.66 -12.72
N CYS A 141 -12.24 -14.94 -11.97
CA CYS A 141 -12.18 -15.69 -10.72
C CYS A 141 -13.55 -16.27 -10.33
N SER A 142 -13.54 -17.43 -9.67
CA SER A 142 -14.74 -18.06 -9.14
C SER A 142 -15.04 -17.59 -7.71
N ALA A 143 -16.32 -17.59 -7.35
CA ALA A 143 -16.76 -17.34 -5.97
C ALA A 143 -16.02 -18.25 -4.98
N GLY A 144 -15.63 -17.71 -3.82
CA GLY A 144 -14.86 -18.43 -2.82
C GLY A 144 -13.35 -18.45 -3.04
N THR A 145 -12.85 -17.89 -4.16
CA THR A 145 -11.41 -17.78 -4.42
C THR A 145 -10.80 -16.60 -3.65
N ILE A 146 -9.60 -16.77 -3.08
CA ILE A 146 -8.85 -15.68 -2.50
C ILE A 146 -8.31 -14.82 -3.64
N VAL A 147 -8.81 -13.58 -3.76
CA VAL A 147 -8.40 -12.61 -4.79
C VAL A 147 -7.22 -11.76 -4.32
N ILE A 148 -7.24 -11.33 -3.06
CA ILE A 148 -6.17 -10.52 -2.48
C ILE A 148 -5.82 -11.11 -1.10
N PRO A 149 -4.56 -11.53 -0.88
CA PRO A 149 -4.17 -12.09 0.41
C PRO A 149 -4.01 -11.01 1.50
N ARG A 150 -4.25 -11.39 2.74
CA ARG A 150 -3.91 -10.58 3.92
C ARG A 150 -2.46 -10.13 3.90
N GLY A 151 -2.18 -8.98 4.48
CA GLY A 151 -0.85 -8.36 4.47
C GLY A 151 -0.52 -7.65 3.15
N THR A 152 -1.53 -7.46 2.28
CA THR A 152 -1.43 -6.62 1.08
C THR A 152 -1.80 -5.18 1.43
N GLU A 153 -1.02 -4.21 0.95
CA GLU A 153 -1.35 -2.80 1.08
C GLU A 153 -2.49 -2.41 0.14
N VAL A 154 -3.44 -1.65 0.65
CA VAL A 154 -4.55 -1.11 -0.13
C VAL A 154 -4.06 0.07 -0.96
N THR A 155 -3.63 -0.21 -2.17
CA THR A 155 -3.32 0.77 -3.21
C THR A 155 -4.59 1.18 -3.95
N SER A 156 -4.50 2.18 -4.85
CA SER A 156 -5.64 2.54 -5.73
C SER A 156 -6.09 1.37 -6.60
N THR A 157 -5.15 0.52 -7.06
CA THR A 157 -5.48 -0.69 -7.83
C THR A 157 -6.23 -1.70 -6.97
N VAL A 158 -5.78 -1.92 -5.73
CA VAL A 158 -6.47 -2.80 -4.78
C VAL A 158 -7.87 -2.28 -4.48
N GLN A 159 -8.04 -0.97 -4.25
CA GLN A 159 -9.38 -0.36 -4.08
C GLN A 159 -10.30 -0.60 -5.29
N THR A 160 -9.75 -0.55 -6.50
CA THR A 160 -10.52 -0.83 -7.72
C THR A 160 -11.04 -2.26 -7.72
N VAL A 161 -10.20 -3.24 -7.38
CA VAL A 161 -10.60 -4.65 -7.28
C VAL A 161 -11.65 -4.84 -6.19
N LEU A 162 -11.42 -4.31 -4.98
CA LEU A 162 -12.36 -4.39 -3.86
C LEU A 162 -13.74 -3.83 -4.23
N THR A 163 -13.76 -2.67 -4.90
CA THR A 163 -14.99 -2.03 -5.37
C THR A 163 -15.65 -2.87 -6.47
N GLY A 164 -14.88 -3.44 -7.40
CA GLY A 164 -15.36 -4.32 -8.46
C GLY A 164 -15.99 -5.61 -7.92
N LEU A 165 -15.54 -6.08 -6.75
CA LEU A 165 -16.15 -7.19 -6.01
C LEU A 165 -17.40 -6.79 -5.21
N GLY A 166 -17.80 -5.51 -5.23
CA GLY A 166 -18.96 -4.99 -4.51
C GLY A 166 -18.74 -4.80 -3.01
N LEU A 167 -17.51 -4.82 -2.53
CA LEU A 167 -17.19 -4.63 -1.11
C LEU A 167 -17.26 -3.15 -0.74
N THR A 168 -17.91 -2.85 0.38
CA THR A 168 -18.03 -1.50 0.94
C THR A 168 -17.12 -1.28 2.15
N GLU A 169 -16.87 -2.33 2.92
CA GLU A 169 -16.02 -2.33 4.11
C GLU A 169 -15.07 -3.52 4.07
N ILE A 170 -13.90 -3.34 4.67
CA ILE A 170 -12.85 -4.36 4.77
C ILE A 170 -12.19 -4.32 6.14
N ALA A 171 -11.68 -5.47 6.58
CA ALA A 171 -10.86 -5.59 7.78
C ALA A 171 -9.41 -5.20 7.45
N VAL A 172 -8.87 -4.25 8.20
CA VAL A 172 -7.50 -3.77 8.05
C VAL A 172 -6.77 -3.75 9.39
N ASN A 173 -5.44 -3.79 9.34
CA ASN A 173 -4.63 -3.51 10.51
C ASN A 173 -4.80 -2.03 10.89
N ALA A 174 -5.13 -1.76 12.15
CA ALA A 174 -5.33 -0.40 12.64
C ALA A 174 -4.07 0.46 12.44
N MET A 175 -4.28 1.70 12.00
CA MET A 175 -3.18 2.62 11.74
C MET A 175 -2.54 3.09 13.05
N PRO A 176 -1.22 2.86 13.26
CA PRO A 176 -0.51 3.27 14.45
C PRO A 176 -0.47 4.79 14.63
N ARG A 177 -0.37 5.23 15.89
CA ARG A 177 -0.13 6.63 16.25
C ARG A 177 1.37 6.88 16.35
N VAL A 178 1.85 7.91 15.68
CA VAL A 178 3.28 8.25 15.64
C VAL A 178 3.52 9.57 16.34
N LEU A 179 4.47 9.56 17.29
CA LEU A 179 5.01 10.75 17.92
C LEU A 179 6.38 11.06 17.30
N VAL A 180 6.47 12.20 16.62
CA VAL A 180 7.73 12.72 16.05
C VAL A 180 8.29 13.76 17.01
N LEU A 181 9.53 13.55 17.45
CA LEU A 181 10.26 14.45 18.33
C LEU A 181 11.43 15.07 17.58
N THR A 182 11.61 16.36 17.67
CA THR A 182 12.83 17.04 17.23
C THR A 182 13.45 17.77 18.40
N SER A 183 14.76 17.86 18.48
CA SER A 183 15.46 18.61 19.54
C SER A 183 16.65 19.38 19.00
N GLY A 184 17.11 20.34 19.78
CA GLY A 184 18.23 21.20 19.47
C GLY A 184 17.86 22.68 19.73
N HIS A 185 18.55 23.33 20.64
CA HIS A 185 18.29 24.75 20.91
C HIS A 185 18.59 25.66 19.70
N GLU A 186 19.39 25.16 18.75
CA GLU A 186 19.68 25.86 17.50
C GLU A 186 18.52 25.77 16.49
N VAL A 187 17.57 24.85 16.70
CA VAL A 187 16.48 24.58 15.78
C VAL A 187 15.29 25.49 16.08
N ILE A 188 14.81 26.19 15.08
CA ILE A 188 13.61 27.04 15.14
C ILE A 188 12.59 26.64 14.10
N GLU A 189 11.33 27.03 14.29
CA GLU A 189 10.28 26.72 13.33
C GLU A 189 10.30 27.68 12.14
N PRO A 190 9.94 27.20 10.92
CA PRO A 190 9.77 28.07 9.76
C PRO A 190 8.77 29.19 10.05
N GLY A 191 9.17 30.43 9.71
CA GLY A 191 8.39 31.65 10.01
C GLY A 191 8.97 32.49 11.14
N GLU A 192 9.80 31.91 12.00
CA GLU A 192 10.58 32.66 12.98
C GLU A 192 11.78 33.38 12.33
N SER A 193 12.25 34.46 12.96
CA SER A 193 13.41 35.20 12.45
C SER A 193 14.71 34.43 12.65
N LEU A 194 15.41 34.14 11.55
CA LEU A 194 16.69 33.45 11.58
C LEU A 194 17.76 34.35 12.20
N THR A 195 18.32 33.94 13.32
CA THR A 195 19.41 34.65 14.02
C THR A 195 20.70 33.83 13.92
N ALA A 196 21.84 34.44 14.26
CA ALA A 196 23.14 33.76 14.23
C ALA A 196 23.12 32.48 15.09
N GLY A 197 23.57 31.38 14.54
CA GLY A 197 23.61 30.06 15.20
C GLY A 197 22.30 29.28 15.18
N LYS A 198 21.23 29.82 14.59
CA LYS A 198 19.94 29.09 14.42
C LYS A 198 19.78 28.50 13.03
N ILE A 199 19.03 27.41 12.97
CA ILE A 199 18.64 26.72 11.72
C ILE A 199 17.16 26.37 11.77
N TYR A 200 16.52 26.24 10.59
CA TYR A 200 15.11 25.81 10.54
C TYR A 200 14.94 24.31 10.70
N ASN A 201 13.84 23.92 11.33
CA ASN A 201 13.43 22.54 11.57
C ASN A 201 13.00 21.82 10.28
N SER A 202 13.98 21.46 9.45
CA SER A 202 13.72 20.70 8.21
C SER A 202 13.43 19.22 8.46
N ASN A 203 13.99 18.64 9.54
CA ASN A 203 13.79 17.22 9.86
C ASN A 203 12.33 16.92 10.22
N ARG A 204 11.63 17.85 10.88
CA ARG A 204 10.19 17.73 11.11
C ARG A 204 9.43 17.54 9.81
N ALA A 205 9.62 18.46 8.86
CA ALA A 205 8.91 18.42 7.58
C ALA A 205 9.23 17.13 6.81
N MET A 206 10.50 16.74 6.80
CA MET A 206 10.96 15.52 6.14
C MET A 206 10.33 14.26 6.76
N ILE A 207 10.43 14.08 8.07
CA ILE A 207 9.96 12.88 8.75
C ILE A 207 8.43 12.75 8.66
N CYS A 208 7.70 13.86 8.91
CA CYS A 208 6.24 13.86 8.81
C CYS A 208 5.78 13.56 7.37
N GLY A 209 6.37 14.20 6.36
CA GLY A 209 6.04 13.93 4.95
C GLY A 209 6.34 12.48 4.54
N LEU A 210 7.49 11.93 4.94
CA LEU A 210 7.84 10.54 4.68
C LEU A 210 6.92 9.53 5.41
N LEU A 211 6.38 9.89 6.58
CA LEU A 211 5.34 9.10 7.25
C LEU A 211 4.03 9.13 6.46
N GLU A 212 3.61 10.31 5.99
CA GLU A 212 2.42 10.49 5.17
C GLU A 212 2.52 9.71 3.87
N ASP A 213 3.68 9.71 3.21
CA ASP A 213 3.96 8.89 2.01
C ASP A 213 3.81 7.38 2.27
N LEU A 214 4.09 6.93 3.50
CA LEU A 214 3.85 5.55 3.94
C LEU A 214 2.40 5.31 4.41
N GLY A 215 1.52 6.31 4.31
CA GLY A 215 0.11 6.23 4.67
C GLY A 215 -0.18 6.39 6.17
N PHE A 216 0.78 6.88 6.98
CA PHE A 216 0.51 7.22 8.37
C PHE A 216 -0.19 8.58 8.45
N HIS A 217 -1.35 8.65 9.12
CA HIS A 217 -2.15 9.87 9.23
C HIS A 217 -2.34 10.34 10.67
N LYS A 218 -1.99 9.50 11.66
CA LYS A 218 -2.10 9.81 13.09
C LYS A 218 -0.72 10.23 13.61
N ILE A 219 -0.25 11.42 13.18
CA ILE A 219 1.09 11.94 13.48
C ILE A 219 0.96 13.13 14.43
N THR A 220 1.65 13.08 15.56
CA THR A 220 1.84 14.21 16.48
C THR A 220 3.30 14.60 16.45
N HIS A 221 3.59 15.91 16.36
CA HIS A 221 4.94 16.42 16.43
C HIS A 221 5.12 17.30 17.67
N TYR A 222 6.28 17.19 18.30
CA TYR A 222 6.71 18.06 19.37
C TYR A 222 8.22 18.39 19.25
N HIS A 223 8.57 19.66 19.45
CA HIS A 223 9.97 20.09 19.53
C HIS A 223 10.36 20.17 21.00
N VAL A 224 11.35 19.37 21.40
CA VAL A 224 11.84 19.25 22.76
C VAL A 224 12.92 20.30 22.99
N SER A 225 12.73 21.16 23.99
CA SER A 225 13.77 22.08 24.47
C SER A 225 14.88 21.26 25.15
N ASP A 226 16.11 21.62 24.87
CA ASP A 226 17.30 21.10 25.55
C ASP A 226 17.89 22.09 26.57
N ALA A 227 17.12 23.12 26.95
CA ALA A 227 17.48 24.04 28.00
C ALA A 227 17.50 23.30 29.36
N PRO A 228 18.62 23.38 30.12
CA PRO A 228 18.76 22.62 31.37
C PRO A 228 17.69 22.93 32.43
N GLU A 229 17.19 24.17 32.46
CA GLU A 229 16.14 24.61 33.37
C GLU A 229 14.75 24.05 33.03
N GLU A 230 14.52 23.61 31.80
CA GLU A 230 13.25 23.06 31.32
C GLU A 230 13.25 21.53 31.26
N LEU A 231 14.39 20.88 31.45
CA LEU A 231 14.62 19.47 31.19
C LEU A 231 13.58 18.54 31.83
N ASP A 232 13.31 18.70 33.12
CA ASP A 232 12.36 17.85 33.84
C ASP A 232 10.90 18.05 33.34
N SER A 233 10.55 19.30 33.01
CA SER A 233 9.21 19.61 32.45
C SER A 233 9.05 19.04 31.04
N GLU A 234 10.07 19.14 30.21
CA GLU A 234 10.11 18.60 28.87
C GLU A 234 9.99 17.08 28.89
N ILE A 235 10.78 16.40 29.73
CA ILE A 235 10.69 14.95 29.90
C ILE A 235 9.26 14.55 30.28
N ASN A 236 8.67 15.17 31.28
CA ASN A 236 7.32 14.85 31.74
C ASN A 236 6.28 15.10 30.65
N HIS A 237 6.41 16.16 29.86
CA HIS A 237 5.51 16.46 28.75
C HIS A 237 5.62 15.39 27.65
N VAL A 238 6.84 15.02 27.26
CA VAL A 238 7.05 13.95 26.26
C VAL A 238 6.52 12.61 26.76
N LEU A 239 6.70 12.27 28.03
CA LEU A 239 6.12 11.06 28.63
C LEU A 239 4.60 11.06 28.50
N GLN A 240 3.95 12.19 28.77
CA GLN A 240 2.51 12.32 28.59
C GLN A 240 2.07 12.16 27.12
N LEU A 241 2.76 12.81 26.17
CA LEU A 241 2.49 12.66 24.74
C LEU A 241 2.71 11.23 24.25
N SER A 242 3.67 10.52 24.83
CA SER A 242 3.99 9.15 24.46
C SER A 242 2.98 8.11 24.92
N GLU A 243 2.09 8.44 25.86
CA GLU A 243 1.09 7.48 26.37
C GLU A 243 0.16 6.94 25.26
N ASP A 244 -0.16 7.80 24.32
CA ASP A 244 -1.03 7.48 23.20
C ASP A 244 -0.28 7.03 21.92
N ALA A 245 1.05 7.08 21.92
CA ALA A 245 1.86 6.72 20.75
C ALA A 245 2.17 5.21 20.71
N ASP A 246 2.11 4.63 19.52
CA ASP A 246 2.59 3.28 19.24
C ASP A 246 4.05 3.32 18.75
N ILE A 247 4.44 4.40 18.09
CA ILE A 247 5.74 4.62 17.47
C ILE A 247 6.26 5.99 17.88
N ILE A 248 7.55 6.06 18.28
CA ILE A 248 8.23 7.29 18.60
C ILE A 248 9.44 7.44 17.67
N ILE A 249 9.52 8.54 16.93
CA ILE A 249 10.64 8.83 16.04
C ILE A 249 11.25 10.16 16.48
N SER A 250 12.51 10.15 16.89
CA SER A 250 13.22 11.38 17.24
C SER A 250 14.29 11.73 16.21
N SER A 251 14.59 13.01 16.09
CA SER A 251 15.70 13.54 15.31
C SER A 251 16.42 14.66 16.05
N GLY A 252 17.73 14.52 16.18
CA GLY A 252 18.56 15.34 17.05
C GLY A 252 18.64 14.76 18.47
N GLY A 253 19.65 15.17 19.25
CA GLY A 253 19.84 14.77 20.63
C GLY A 253 20.02 13.26 20.89
N VAL A 254 20.41 12.47 19.87
CA VAL A 254 20.52 11.00 19.95
C VAL A 254 21.96 10.51 20.11
N SER A 255 22.94 11.40 20.16
CA SER A 255 24.35 11.07 20.36
C SER A 255 24.68 11.08 21.85
N VAL A 256 25.91 10.86 22.21
CA VAL A 256 26.43 10.94 23.58
C VAL A 256 26.93 12.36 23.93
N GLY A 257 26.32 13.41 23.37
CA GLY A 257 26.64 14.79 23.65
C GLY A 257 26.21 15.21 25.06
N LEU A 258 26.89 16.20 25.61
CA LEU A 258 26.65 16.73 26.99
C LEU A 258 25.22 17.29 27.18
N PHE A 259 24.50 17.56 26.08
CA PHE A 259 23.18 18.21 26.08
C PHE A 259 22.09 17.34 25.44
N ASP A 260 22.37 16.03 25.20
CA ASP A 260 21.41 15.19 24.53
C ASP A 260 20.27 14.74 25.46
N THR A 261 19.08 15.29 25.26
CA THR A 261 17.88 15.04 26.09
C THR A 261 17.22 13.68 25.76
N MET A 262 17.33 13.22 24.51
CA MET A 262 16.65 12.00 24.06
C MET A 262 17.03 10.73 24.82
N PRO A 263 18.30 10.46 25.18
CA PRO A 263 18.65 9.28 25.98
C PRO A 263 17.95 9.24 27.34
N LEU A 264 17.76 10.39 28.00
CA LEU A 264 17.05 10.49 29.28
C LEU A 264 15.54 10.16 29.11
N ILE A 265 14.93 10.64 28.03
CA ILE A 265 13.54 10.32 27.69
C ILE A 265 13.40 8.82 27.47
N TYR A 266 14.29 8.19 26.70
CA TYR A 266 14.24 6.75 26.43
C TYR A 266 14.41 5.92 27.71
N GLU A 267 15.29 6.33 28.62
CA GLU A 267 15.47 5.72 29.92
C GLU A 267 14.17 5.79 30.75
N LYS A 268 13.54 6.98 30.81
CA LYS A 268 12.27 7.18 31.55
C LYS A 268 11.11 6.38 30.96
N LEU A 269 11.10 6.16 29.63
CA LEU A 269 10.16 5.27 28.96
C LEU A 269 10.46 3.78 29.22
N GLY A 270 11.57 3.45 29.89
CA GLY A 270 12.01 2.10 30.13
C GLY A 270 12.45 1.36 28.85
N ALA A 271 12.88 2.11 27.85
CA ALA A 271 13.25 1.58 26.55
C ALA A 271 14.44 0.62 26.66
N LYS A 272 14.30 -0.55 26.02
CA LYS A 272 15.41 -1.53 25.88
C LYS A 272 15.98 -1.37 24.47
N SER A 273 17.26 -1.02 24.37
CA SER A 273 17.92 -0.84 23.08
C SER A 273 17.98 -2.15 22.29
N ILE A 274 17.66 -2.07 21.02
CA ILE A 274 17.89 -3.10 19.99
C ILE A 274 19.28 -2.89 19.43
N TYR A 275 19.60 -1.65 19.09
CA TYR A 275 20.93 -1.18 18.70
C TYR A 275 21.11 0.29 19.11
N GLU A 276 22.36 0.73 19.23
CA GLU A 276 22.71 2.10 19.63
C GLU A 276 23.51 2.84 18.56
N ARG A 277 24.03 2.13 17.57
CA ARG A 277 24.76 2.69 16.41
C ARG A 277 24.68 1.75 15.23
N ILE A 278 24.73 2.30 14.01
CA ILE A 278 24.75 1.55 12.75
C ILE A 278 26.04 1.82 11.99
N GLN A 279 26.59 0.79 11.37
CA GLN A 279 27.80 0.87 10.53
C GLN A 279 27.44 1.46 9.16
N MET A 280 26.93 2.70 9.15
CA MET A 280 26.61 3.41 7.90
C MET A 280 27.15 4.83 7.92
N ARG A 281 27.39 5.41 6.75
CA ARG A 281 27.86 6.78 6.62
C ARG A 281 27.19 7.47 5.42
N PRO A 282 26.56 8.67 5.63
CA PRO A 282 26.27 9.30 6.93
C PRO A 282 25.17 8.56 7.69
N GLY A 283 25.06 8.78 9.01
CA GLY A 283 23.96 8.30 9.83
C GLY A 283 24.33 7.24 10.89
N ALA A 284 25.64 7.08 11.23
CA ALA A 284 26.08 6.13 12.25
C ALA A 284 25.43 6.35 13.63
N ALA A 285 25.11 7.59 14.00
CA ALA A 285 24.31 7.94 15.19
C ALA A 285 22.84 7.63 14.89
N SER A 286 22.43 6.42 15.19
CA SER A 286 21.07 5.91 15.01
C SER A 286 20.74 4.95 16.14
N TYR A 287 19.56 5.07 16.72
CA TYR A 287 19.11 4.31 17.87
C TYR A 287 17.81 3.58 17.57
N GLY A 288 17.68 2.36 18.06
CA GLY A 288 16.46 1.57 17.97
C GLY A 288 16.16 0.89 19.28
N ALA A 289 14.93 0.96 19.76
CA ALA A 289 14.50 0.36 21.04
C ALA A 289 13.03 -0.02 21.05
N VAL A 290 12.66 -0.84 22.04
CA VAL A 290 11.28 -1.17 22.38
C VAL A 290 11.04 -0.87 23.87
N THR A 291 9.89 -0.25 24.17
CA THR A 291 9.47 -0.01 25.55
C THR A 291 8.75 -1.22 26.16
N PRO A 292 8.60 -1.32 27.48
CA PRO A 292 7.79 -2.36 28.10
C PRO A 292 6.32 -2.36 27.68
N LYS A 293 5.80 -1.24 27.18
CA LYS A 293 4.45 -1.11 26.61
C LYS A 293 4.36 -1.62 25.17
N GLY A 294 5.48 -2.03 24.55
CA GLY A 294 5.55 -2.47 23.15
C GLY A 294 5.69 -1.34 22.13
N GLN A 295 5.89 -0.11 22.57
CA GLN A 295 6.16 1.02 21.67
C GLN A 295 7.54 0.87 21.05
N ILE A 296 7.65 1.16 19.75
CA ILE A 296 8.94 1.14 19.05
C ILE A 296 9.51 2.55 18.97
N ILE A 297 10.81 2.66 19.16
CA ILE A 297 11.54 3.93 19.18
C ILE A 297 12.62 3.92 18.12
N PHE A 298 12.67 4.97 17.31
CA PHE A 298 13.78 5.27 16.40
C PHE A 298 14.39 6.62 16.76
N GLY A 299 15.69 6.62 16.99
CA GLY A 299 16.48 7.84 17.14
C GLY A 299 17.30 8.09 15.88
N LEU A 300 17.06 9.19 15.19
CA LEU A 300 17.76 9.59 13.97
C LEU A 300 18.72 10.76 14.24
N SER A 301 19.78 10.83 13.44
CA SER A 301 20.73 11.95 13.49
C SER A 301 20.02 13.30 13.28
N GLY A 302 20.50 14.36 13.95
CA GLY A 302 20.08 15.73 13.67
C GLY A 302 20.47 16.25 12.28
N ASN A 303 21.50 15.66 11.65
CA ASN A 303 21.87 16.01 10.27
C ASN A 303 20.83 15.45 9.28
N PRO A 304 20.19 16.31 8.44
CA PRO A 304 19.10 15.88 7.55
C PRO A 304 19.47 14.75 6.59
N GLY A 305 20.64 14.79 5.97
CA GLY A 305 21.08 13.71 5.06
C GLY A 305 21.33 12.40 5.78
N ALA A 306 21.81 12.45 7.03
CA ALA A 306 22.00 11.25 7.85
C ALA A 306 20.65 10.69 8.33
N ALA A 307 19.72 11.55 8.73
CA ALA A 307 18.36 11.18 9.11
C ALA A 307 17.62 10.54 7.93
N PHE A 308 17.75 11.10 6.73
CA PHE A 308 17.17 10.55 5.50
C PHE A 308 17.68 9.15 5.19
N ASN A 309 19.00 8.91 5.31
CA ASN A 309 19.54 7.55 5.14
C ASN A 309 18.99 6.58 6.20
N GLY A 310 18.99 6.98 7.48
CA GLY A 310 18.41 6.15 8.55
C GLY A 310 16.94 5.83 8.31
N TRP A 311 16.18 6.80 7.79
CA TRP A 311 14.80 6.60 7.41
C TRP A 311 14.65 5.51 6.34
N HIS A 312 15.31 5.66 5.18
CA HIS A 312 15.12 4.74 4.05
C HIS A 312 15.69 3.35 4.30
N LEU A 313 16.79 3.26 5.04
CA LEU A 313 17.46 1.99 5.27
C LEU A 313 16.88 1.19 6.44
N ILE A 314 16.32 1.85 7.46
CA ILE A 314 15.87 1.19 8.69
C ILE A 314 14.42 1.50 9.01
N VAL A 315 14.06 2.81 9.13
CA VAL A 315 12.75 3.18 9.65
C VAL A 315 11.63 2.75 8.69
N ALA A 316 11.70 3.14 7.43
CA ALA A 316 10.64 2.84 6.46
C ALA A 316 10.41 1.34 6.26
N PRO A 317 11.45 0.47 6.07
CA PRO A 317 11.24 -0.96 6.04
C PRO A 317 10.60 -1.49 7.32
N THR A 318 11.10 -1.09 8.49
CA THR A 318 10.56 -1.54 9.78
C THR A 318 9.11 -1.10 9.97
N LEU A 319 8.74 0.13 9.58
CA LEU A 319 7.36 0.61 9.65
C LEU A 319 6.42 -0.15 8.71
N LYS A 320 6.89 -0.53 7.52
CA LYS A 320 6.14 -1.42 6.61
C LYS A 320 5.88 -2.78 7.27
N ARG A 321 6.89 -3.37 7.90
CA ARG A 321 6.74 -4.61 8.69
C ARG A 321 5.77 -4.41 9.85
N TYR A 322 5.90 -3.29 10.58
CA TYR A 322 5.03 -2.93 11.70
C TYR A 322 3.56 -2.78 11.29
N LYS A 323 3.26 -2.28 10.09
CA LYS A 323 1.91 -2.23 9.52
C LYS A 323 1.37 -3.61 9.11
N GLY A 324 2.23 -4.63 9.03
CA GLY A 324 1.86 -5.99 8.64
C GLY A 324 2.04 -6.30 7.15
N LEU A 325 2.82 -5.50 6.41
CA LEU A 325 3.17 -5.81 5.02
C LEU A 325 4.03 -7.07 4.94
N LYS A 326 3.70 -7.99 4.04
CA LYS A 326 4.50 -9.21 3.78
C LYS A 326 5.82 -8.85 3.10
N ASN A 327 5.80 -7.97 2.11
CA ASN A 327 6.97 -7.51 1.36
C ASN A 327 7.42 -6.15 1.90
N TRP A 328 8.09 -6.16 3.06
CA TRP A 328 8.49 -4.96 3.78
C TRP A 328 9.92 -4.50 3.49
N THR A 329 10.79 -5.40 3.02
CA THR A 329 12.19 -5.07 2.72
C THR A 329 12.31 -4.26 1.44
N THR A 330 13.29 -3.36 1.39
CA THR A 330 13.63 -2.64 0.16
C THR A 330 14.37 -3.57 -0.80
N PRO A 331 13.95 -3.69 -2.07
CA PRO A 331 14.66 -4.51 -3.04
C PRO A 331 16.06 -3.96 -3.29
N VAL A 332 17.05 -4.85 -3.36
CA VAL A 332 18.45 -4.51 -3.67
C VAL A 332 18.76 -4.94 -5.09
N VAL A 333 19.26 -4.00 -5.89
CA VAL A 333 19.68 -4.26 -7.28
C VAL A 333 21.15 -3.95 -7.41
N ALA A 334 21.94 -4.92 -7.90
CA ALA A 334 23.33 -4.69 -8.23
C ALA A 334 23.44 -3.83 -9.50
N CYS A 335 24.24 -2.78 -9.44
CA CYS A 335 24.49 -1.91 -10.60
C CYS A 335 25.98 -1.54 -10.69
N VAL A 336 26.40 -1.10 -11.87
CA VAL A 336 27.76 -0.57 -12.10
C VAL A 336 27.67 0.96 -12.08
N MET A 337 28.53 1.59 -11.28
CA MET A 337 28.62 3.04 -11.24
C MET A 337 29.42 3.57 -12.42
N ASP A 338 28.93 4.62 -13.06
CA ASP A 338 29.60 5.31 -14.16
C ASP A 338 30.68 6.31 -13.69
N SER A 339 30.72 6.60 -12.38
CA SER A 339 31.70 7.51 -11.79
C SER A 339 32.41 6.91 -10.59
N GLU A 340 33.69 7.30 -10.39
CA GLU A 340 34.49 6.80 -9.26
C GLU A 340 34.08 7.44 -7.92
N ILE A 341 33.99 6.63 -6.86
CA ILE A 341 33.86 7.12 -5.49
C ILE A 341 35.27 7.33 -4.91
N PHE A 342 35.71 8.57 -4.76
CA PHE A 342 37.07 8.93 -4.37
C PHE A 342 37.45 8.73 -2.91
N LYS A 343 36.51 8.38 -2.00
CA LYS A 343 36.81 8.17 -0.58
C LYS A 343 36.39 6.79 -0.09
N ARG A 344 37.38 5.97 0.28
CA ARG A 344 37.15 4.75 1.05
C ARG A 344 36.81 5.10 2.50
N ASN A 345 35.86 4.39 3.07
CA ASN A 345 35.45 4.48 4.47
C ASN A 345 35.52 3.09 5.12
N ALA A 346 35.65 3.06 6.46
CA ALA A 346 35.59 1.83 7.24
C ALA A 346 34.17 1.26 7.33
N PHE A 347 33.15 2.09 7.09
CA PHE A 347 31.72 1.72 7.08
C PHE A 347 31.16 1.84 5.67
N ASP A 348 30.07 1.12 5.41
CA ASP A 348 29.32 1.24 4.16
C ASP A 348 28.86 2.68 3.94
N ARG A 349 29.08 3.16 2.74
CA ARG A 349 28.74 4.51 2.35
C ARG A 349 27.46 4.50 1.50
N TYR A 350 26.49 5.23 1.98
CA TYR A 350 25.22 5.44 1.28
C TYR A 350 25.23 6.83 0.63
N VAL A 351 24.98 6.88 -0.65
CA VAL A 351 24.96 8.11 -1.46
C VAL A 351 23.55 8.30 -1.98
N GLN A 352 23.02 9.52 -1.82
CA GLN A 352 21.71 9.91 -2.32
C GLN A 352 21.82 10.41 -3.75
#